data_7898e55d81178802caec4275887169c8
#
_entry.id   7898e55d81178802caec4275887169c8
#
_cell.length_a   1.000
_cell.length_b   1.000
_cell.length_c   1.000
_cell.angle_alpha   90.00
_cell.angle_beta   90.00
_cell.angle_gamma   90.00
#
_symmetry.space_group_name_H-M   'P 1'
#
loop_
_entity.id
_entity.type
_entity.pdbx_description
1 polymer ?
#
loop_
_entity_poly.entity_id
_entity_poly.type
_entity_poly.pdbx_seq_one_letter_code
_entity_poly.pdbx_strand_id
1 'polypeptide(L)'
;GVIMDFVPVHFALDAYALAKFDGTALYEYPHKDVGNSEWGSCNFMHSRGEVRSFLQSCANYWLKEYHVDGLRMDAISNMIYWQGNPARGVNKDAVAFLQNMNEGLVNRHSGILLAAEDSTVYPGVTKRVAEGGLGFTYKWDMGFMHDTLEYFQKDTGERLNNRNKLTFSMHYFKDERYLLAFSHDEVVHGKATIIQKMNGDYDRKFPQARALYAYMAAHPGKKLNFMGNEIAHFREWDEKREQDWNLLDFPKHREFAAYMQALNHLYLSEETLWNDYGGDGFEWVHAVSQNYPDTEHSCVFAWKRKAENGRQLLCVFQFADRADGVTLPLAEDEKPELVFDTDWMEFGGATPKQDEVLTAQNGRAVTKMAAFSAKFFVVGKRDEEETDNMGADTTEAGEPITAEPIEKLSENSSVKLVDGAWFDRAVVYHIYP
;
A
#
# COMPACT_ATOMS: atom_id res chain seq x y z
N GLY A 1 -9.74 -11.83 -3.44
CA GLY A 1 -9.87 -12.26 -2.05
C GLY A 1 -10.51 -11.20 -1.18
N VAL A 2 -11.03 -11.57 -0.04
CA VAL A 2 -11.62 -10.68 0.97
C VAL A 2 -10.80 -10.77 2.25
N ILE A 3 -10.28 -9.63 2.72
CA ILE A 3 -9.58 -9.52 4.00
C ILE A 3 -10.51 -8.75 4.94
N MET A 4 -10.80 -9.33 6.09
CA MET A 4 -11.70 -8.71 7.07
C MET A 4 -10.91 -8.06 8.20
N ASP A 5 -11.34 -6.87 8.63
CA ASP A 5 -10.82 -6.24 9.84
C ASP A 5 -11.25 -7.03 11.08
N PHE A 6 -10.28 -7.35 11.91
CA PHE A 6 -10.46 -8.08 13.16
C PHE A 6 -9.76 -7.32 14.29
N VAL A 7 -10.49 -7.06 15.37
CA VAL A 7 -10.02 -6.23 16.50
C VAL A 7 -9.77 -7.12 17.73
N PRO A 8 -8.61 -7.79 17.86
CA PRO A 8 -8.31 -8.62 19.02
C PRO A 8 -7.78 -7.82 20.23
N VAL A 9 -7.64 -6.52 20.10
CA VAL A 9 -7.02 -5.62 21.09
C VAL A 9 -8.03 -5.19 22.15
N HIS A 10 -9.17 -4.65 21.71
CA HIS A 10 -10.14 -3.99 22.57
C HIS A 10 -11.57 -4.17 22.04
N PHE A 11 -12.56 -3.78 22.85
CA PHE A 11 -13.97 -3.83 22.51
C PHE A 11 -14.75 -2.64 23.10
N ALA A 12 -15.91 -2.33 22.50
CA ALA A 12 -16.73 -1.19 22.84
C ALA A 12 -17.36 -1.29 24.24
N LEU A 13 -17.61 -0.14 24.88
CA LEU A 13 -18.25 -0.01 26.19
C LEU A 13 -19.77 0.18 26.11
N ASP A 14 -20.44 -0.47 25.17
CA ASP A 14 -21.90 -0.40 25.08
C ASP A 14 -22.58 -1.15 26.21
N ALA A 15 -23.75 -0.67 26.65
CA ALA A 15 -24.48 -1.24 27.76
C ALA A 15 -24.92 -2.71 27.56
N TYR A 16 -24.96 -3.17 26.32
CA TYR A 16 -25.29 -4.54 25.90
C TYR A 16 -24.06 -5.36 25.46
N ALA A 17 -22.84 -4.77 25.56
CA ALA A 17 -21.59 -5.39 25.13
C ALA A 17 -20.90 -6.21 26.24
N LEU A 18 -19.64 -6.58 25.99
CA LEU A 18 -18.91 -7.52 26.84
C LEU A 18 -18.37 -6.92 28.15
N ALA A 19 -18.24 -5.59 28.25
CA ALA A 19 -17.68 -4.94 29.42
C ALA A 19 -18.53 -5.25 30.67
N LYS A 20 -17.88 -5.79 31.70
CA LYS A 20 -18.54 -6.21 32.95
C LYS A 20 -19.77 -7.07 32.73
N PHE A 21 -19.69 -8.00 31.80
CA PHE A 21 -20.79 -8.83 31.34
C PHE A 21 -21.59 -9.51 32.51
N ASP A 22 -20.88 -9.99 33.53
CA ASP A 22 -21.46 -10.60 34.74
C ASP A 22 -21.35 -9.70 35.98
N GLY A 23 -21.06 -8.39 35.78
CA GLY A 23 -20.79 -7.43 36.86
C GLY A 23 -19.31 -7.36 37.28
N THR A 24 -18.48 -8.25 36.76
CA THR A 24 -17.01 -8.25 37.00
C THR A 24 -16.24 -8.04 35.69
N ALA A 25 -14.93 -7.84 35.77
CA ALA A 25 -14.04 -7.77 34.62
C ALA A 25 -13.82 -9.21 34.06
N LEU A 26 -14.70 -9.66 33.16
CA LEU A 26 -14.68 -11.00 32.61
C LEU A 26 -13.78 -11.10 31.37
N TYR A 27 -13.92 -10.17 30.42
CA TYR A 27 -13.16 -10.11 29.17
C TYR A 27 -11.99 -9.14 29.22
N GLU A 28 -12.16 -8.06 29.99
CA GLU A 28 -11.19 -6.97 30.12
C GLU A 28 -10.26 -7.14 31.31
N TYR A 29 -9.12 -6.44 31.29
CA TYR A 29 -8.28 -6.29 32.47
C TYR A 29 -9.02 -5.51 33.57
N PRO A 30 -8.99 -5.99 34.82
CA PRO A 30 -9.75 -5.34 35.93
C PRO A 30 -9.17 -3.99 36.35
N HIS A 31 -7.89 -3.76 36.08
CA HIS A 31 -7.21 -2.53 36.45
C HIS A 31 -7.30 -1.49 35.33
N LYS A 32 -7.83 -0.30 35.60
CA LYS A 32 -8.09 0.75 34.60
C LYS A 32 -6.85 1.17 33.81
N ASP A 33 -5.67 1.16 34.44
CA ASP A 33 -4.41 1.56 33.80
C ASP A 33 -4.05 0.71 32.57
N VAL A 34 -4.47 -0.54 32.53
CA VAL A 34 -4.24 -1.46 31.41
C VAL A 34 -5.53 -1.95 30.76
N GLY A 35 -6.66 -1.81 31.45
CA GLY A 35 -7.97 -2.25 30.98
C GLY A 35 -8.71 -1.24 30.12
N ASN A 36 -8.42 0.05 30.24
CA ASN A 36 -9.03 1.07 29.38
C ASN A 36 -8.07 1.41 28.24
N SER A 37 -8.59 1.49 27.03
CA SER A 37 -7.84 2.00 25.89
C SER A 37 -7.89 3.53 25.84
N GLU A 38 -7.00 4.13 25.08
CA GLU A 38 -7.01 5.57 24.80
C GLU A 38 -8.23 6.01 23.96
N TRP A 39 -8.90 5.08 23.27
CA TRP A 39 -10.09 5.31 22.45
C TRP A 39 -11.42 5.16 23.22
N GLY A 40 -11.38 5.03 24.55
CA GLY A 40 -12.56 4.90 25.38
C GLY A 40 -13.23 3.53 25.33
N SER A 41 -12.48 2.50 24.99
CA SER A 41 -12.90 1.08 24.96
C SER A 41 -12.17 0.26 26.03
N CYS A 42 -12.49 -1.03 26.16
CA CYS A 42 -11.83 -1.97 27.08
C CYS A 42 -10.83 -2.86 26.35
N ASN A 43 -9.62 -3.01 26.90
CA ASN A 43 -8.61 -3.94 26.39
C ASN A 43 -8.90 -5.37 26.87
N PHE A 44 -8.88 -6.34 25.94
CA PHE A 44 -9.00 -7.75 26.24
C PHE A 44 -7.88 -8.26 27.16
N MET A 45 -8.24 -9.10 28.13
CA MET A 45 -7.29 -9.72 29.05
C MET A 45 -6.67 -10.99 28.43
N HIS A 46 -5.63 -10.82 27.62
CA HIS A 46 -4.98 -11.91 26.88
C HIS A 46 -4.28 -12.97 27.77
N SER A 47 -4.09 -12.71 29.05
CA SER A 47 -3.61 -13.73 30.01
C SER A 47 -4.68 -14.73 30.40
N ARG A 48 -5.99 -14.46 30.13
CA ARG A 48 -7.11 -15.33 30.48
C ARG A 48 -7.38 -16.35 29.34
N GLY A 49 -7.42 -17.66 29.71
CA GLY A 49 -7.61 -18.74 28.73
C GLY A 49 -8.92 -18.64 27.94
N GLU A 50 -10.01 -18.27 28.63
CA GLU A 50 -11.35 -18.11 28.06
C GLU A 50 -11.39 -16.97 27.03
N VAL A 51 -10.72 -15.85 27.31
CA VAL A 51 -10.62 -14.72 26.37
C VAL A 51 -9.81 -15.11 25.14
N ARG A 52 -8.68 -15.80 25.31
CA ARG A 52 -7.91 -16.35 24.20
C ARG A 52 -8.73 -17.32 23.35
N SER A 53 -9.47 -18.24 23.99
CA SER A 53 -10.35 -19.17 23.30
C SER A 53 -11.46 -18.47 22.52
N PHE A 54 -12.06 -17.43 23.10
CA PHE A 54 -13.09 -16.61 22.44
C PHE A 54 -12.54 -15.94 21.18
N LEU A 55 -11.41 -15.23 21.28
CA LEU A 55 -10.81 -14.51 20.16
C LEU A 55 -10.32 -15.46 19.04
N GLN A 56 -9.67 -16.57 19.39
CA GLN A 56 -9.26 -17.59 18.41
C GLN A 56 -10.45 -18.24 17.70
N SER A 57 -11.52 -18.54 18.45
CA SER A 57 -12.74 -19.10 17.88
C SER A 57 -13.42 -18.11 16.94
N CYS A 58 -13.44 -16.83 17.30
CA CYS A 58 -14.00 -15.76 16.47
C CYS A 58 -13.20 -15.62 15.15
N ALA A 59 -11.88 -15.53 15.22
CA ALA A 59 -11.03 -15.47 14.03
C ALA A 59 -11.22 -16.70 13.12
N ASN A 60 -11.20 -17.89 13.69
CA ASN A 60 -11.42 -19.13 12.96
C ASN A 60 -12.83 -19.21 12.35
N TYR A 61 -13.86 -18.67 13.01
CA TYR A 61 -15.24 -18.64 12.53
C TYR A 61 -15.37 -17.85 11.23
N TRP A 62 -14.80 -16.67 11.16
CA TRP A 62 -14.83 -15.86 9.96
C TRP A 62 -14.12 -16.52 8.77
N LEU A 63 -12.95 -17.12 9.01
CA LEU A 63 -12.20 -17.83 7.97
C LEU A 63 -12.92 -19.10 7.51
N LYS A 64 -13.52 -19.86 8.45
CA LYS A 64 -14.13 -21.16 8.16
C LYS A 64 -15.54 -21.07 7.59
N GLU A 65 -16.40 -20.25 8.20
CA GLU A 65 -17.83 -20.21 7.89
C GLU A 65 -18.17 -19.15 6.82
N TYR A 66 -17.41 -18.04 6.79
CA TYR A 66 -17.61 -16.97 5.81
C TYR A 66 -16.59 -16.99 4.67
N HIS A 67 -15.60 -17.87 4.76
CA HIS A 67 -14.59 -18.06 3.71
C HIS A 67 -13.85 -16.78 3.33
N VAL A 68 -13.60 -15.88 4.31
CA VAL A 68 -12.72 -14.74 4.06
C VAL A 68 -11.29 -15.23 3.85
N ASP A 69 -10.54 -14.56 2.96
CA ASP A 69 -9.19 -14.99 2.55
C ASP A 69 -8.10 -14.49 3.50
N GLY A 70 -8.47 -13.66 4.47
CA GLY A 70 -7.51 -13.16 5.46
C GLY A 70 -8.12 -12.26 6.51
N LEU A 71 -7.28 -11.89 7.48
CA LEU A 71 -7.62 -10.96 8.55
C LEU A 71 -6.57 -9.85 8.64
N ARG A 72 -7.02 -8.62 8.77
CA ARG A 72 -6.17 -7.50 9.23
C ARG A 72 -6.44 -7.29 10.70
N MET A 73 -5.40 -7.33 11.51
CA MET A 73 -5.50 -7.14 12.96
C MET A 73 -5.17 -5.70 13.32
N ASP A 74 -6.19 -5.03 13.85
CA ASP A 74 -6.16 -3.63 14.25
C ASP A 74 -5.24 -3.42 15.46
N ALA A 75 -4.48 -2.32 15.45
CA ALA A 75 -3.73 -1.73 16.58
C ALA A 75 -2.96 -2.74 17.46
N ILE A 76 -2.32 -3.76 16.85
CA ILE A 76 -1.61 -4.80 17.63
C ILE A 76 -0.44 -4.25 18.45
N SER A 77 0.05 -3.05 18.16
CA SER A 77 0.99 -2.31 19.01
C SER A 77 0.53 -2.26 20.47
N ASN A 78 -0.79 -2.08 20.70
CA ASN A 78 -1.41 -2.03 22.02
C ASN A 78 -1.57 -3.39 22.70
N MET A 79 -1.38 -4.47 21.92
CA MET A 79 -1.21 -5.83 22.46
C MET A 79 0.24 -6.14 22.80
N ILE A 80 1.16 -5.80 21.88
CA ILE A 80 2.60 -6.09 22.02
C ILE A 80 3.19 -5.37 23.23
N TYR A 81 2.90 -4.07 23.35
CA TYR A 81 3.33 -3.25 24.46
C TYR A 81 2.13 -2.79 25.29
N TRP A 82 2.31 -2.70 26.61
CA TRP A 82 1.26 -2.17 27.47
C TRP A 82 0.86 -0.76 27.01
N GLN A 83 -0.40 -0.61 26.57
CA GLN A 83 -0.96 0.65 26.04
C GLN A 83 -0.17 1.17 24.79
N GLY A 84 0.34 0.30 23.96
CA GLY A 84 1.10 0.66 22.77
C GLY A 84 2.45 1.36 23.05
N ASN A 85 2.85 1.46 24.31
CA ASN A 85 4.04 2.20 24.72
C ASN A 85 5.22 1.27 25.05
N PRO A 86 6.30 1.24 24.21
CA PRO A 86 7.47 0.41 24.47
C PRO A 86 8.12 0.64 25.84
N ALA A 87 8.05 1.85 26.41
CA ALA A 87 8.61 2.15 27.72
C ALA A 87 7.87 1.44 28.88
N ARG A 88 6.64 0.98 28.64
CA ARG A 88 5.86 0.19 29.62
C ARG A 88 6.17 -1.31 29.56
N GLY A 89 6.99 -1.73 28.62
CA GLY A 89 7.41 -3.11 28.45
C GLY A 89 6.43 -3.96 27.63
N VAL A 90 6.90 -5.15 27.27
CA VAL A 90 6.17 -6.12 26.44
C VAL A 90 5.13 -6.87 27.26
N ASN A 91 3.89 -6.94 26.75
CA ASN A 91 2.85 -7.83 27.25
C ASN A 91 3.06 -9.24 26.72
N LYS A 92 3.81 -10.05 27.49
CA LYS A 92 4.22 -11.40 27.09
C LYS A 92 3.03 -12.33 26.82
N ASP A 93 1.92 -12.16 27.55
CA ASP A 93 0.72 -12.99 27.37
C ASP A 93 0.03 -12.67 26.04
N ALA A 94 -0.04 -11.40 25.65
CA ALA A 94 -0.60 -10.99 24.38
C ALA A 94 0.30 -11.40 23.19
N VAL A 95 1.61 -11.30 23.32
CA VAL A 95 2.57 -11.80 22.32
C VAL A 95 2.41 -13.31 22.13
N ALA A 96 2.38 -14.08 23.21
CA ALA A 96 2.16 -15.53 23.14
C ALA A 96 0.80 -15.89 22.55
N PHE A 97 -0.23 -15.08 22.83
CA PHE A 97 -1.55 -15.25 22.23
C PHE A 97 -1.50 -15.03 20.72
N LEU A 98 -0.89 -13.93 20.23
CA LEU A 98 -0.74 -13.65 18.80
C LEU A 98 -0.01 -14.79 18.08
N GLN A 99 1.11 -15.25 18.63
CA GLN A 99 1.86 -16.38 18.06
C GLN A 99 1.00 -17.64 17.93
N ASN A 100 0.32 -18.04 19.00
CA ASN A 100 -0.53 -19.24 19.01
C ASN A 100 -1.73 -19.10 18.05
N MET A 101 -2.34 -17.91 17.98
CA MET A 101 -3.47 -17.67 17.11
C MET A 101 -3.03 -17.72 15.63
N ASN A 102 -2.01 -16.98 15.26
CA ASN A 102 -1.54 -16.89 13.88
C ASN A 102 -1.06 -18.24 13.36
N GLU A 103 -0.23 -18.95 14.12
CA GLU A 103 0.22 -20.30 13.78
C GLU A 103 -0.95 -21.28 13.65
N GLY A 104 -1.90 -21.22 14.59
CA GLY A 104 -3.10 -22.06 14.56
C GLY A 104 -4.01 -21.77 13.38
N LEU A 105 -4.16 -20.52 12.97
CA LEU A 105 -4.97 -20.13 11.81
C LEU A 105 -4.29 -20.56 10.50
N VAL A 106 -3.01 -20.29 10.31
CA VAL A 106 -2.25 -20.69 9.11
C VAL A 106 -2.23 -22.21 8.93
N ASN A 107 -2.09 -22.96 10.03
CA ASN A 107 -2.12 -24.43 9.99
C ASN A 107 -3.49 -25.02 9.63
N ARG A 108 -4.58 -24.32 9.93
CA ARG A 108 -5.96 -24.78 9.63
C ARG A 108 -6.46 -24.30 8.27
N HIS A 109 -6.00 -23.17 7.80
CA HIS A 109 -6.45 -22.51 6.59
C HIS A 109 -5.26 -22.19 5.72
N SER A 110 -4.99 -23.02 4.72
CA SER A 110 -3.88 -22.77 3.79
C SER A 110 -4.18 -21.55 2.91
N GLY A 111 -3.14 -20.73 2.65
CA GLY A 111 -3.24 -19.59 1.74
C GLY A 111 -3.96 -18.37 2.29
N ILE A 112 -4.22 -18.28 3.60
CA ILE A 112 -4.77 -17.07 4.23
C ILE A 112 -3.71 -15.98 4.37
N LEU A 113 -4.17 -14.73 4.34
CA LEU A 113 -3.35 -13.55 4.60
C LEU A 113 -3.64 -13.02 6.01
N LEU A 114 -2.60 -12.81 6.81
CA LEU A 114 -2.69 -12.15 8.11
C LEU A 114 -1.90 -10.85 8.06
N ALA A 115 -2.59 -9.70 8.13
CA ALA A 115 -1.97 -8.38 8.13
C ALA A 115 -2.00 -7.77 9.54
N ALA A 116 -0.89 -7.15 9.93
CA ALA A 116 -0.74 -6.48 11.21
C ALA A 116 -0.75 -4.97 11.04
N GLU A 117 -1.59 -4.26 11.77
CA GLU A 117 -1.37 -2.84 12.01
C GLU A 117 -0.53 -2.66 13.27
N ASP A 118 0.75 -2.34 13.06
CA ASP A 118 1.69 -2.07 14.14
C ASP A 118 2.53 -0.83 13.84
N SER A 119 2.38 0.19 14.67
CA SER A 119 3.12 1.45 14.57
C SER A 119 4.47 1.42 15.28
N THR A 120 4.87 0.29 15.87
CA THR A 120 6.11 0.15 16.63
C THR A 120 7.24 -0.50 15.84
N VAL A 121 8.43 -0.46 16.39
CA VAL A 121 9.61 -1.16 15.86
C VAL A 121 9.80 -2.55 16.49
N TYR A 122 8.73 -3.20 16.94
CA TYR A 122 8.80 -4.56 17.46
C TYR A 122 9.33 -5.50 16.36
N PRO A 123 10.41 -6.27 16.61
CA PRO A 123 11.05 -7.03 15.56
C PRO A 123 10.34 -8.36 15.27
N GLY A 124 10.33 -8.75 13.99
CA GLY A 124 9.87 -10.08 13.59
C GLY A 124 8.35 -10.22 13.59
N VAL A 125 7.60 -9.14 13.37
CA VAL A 125 6.12 -9.20 13.22
C VAL A 125 5.75 -10.17 12.10
N THR A 126 6.47 -10.13 10.98
CA THR A 126 6.24 -10.99 9.80
C THR A 126 7.11 -12.25 9.74
N LYS A 127 7.97 -12.49 10.71
CA LYS A 127 8.72 -13.75 10.82
C LYS A 127 7.81 -14.88 11.28
N ARG A 128 8.14 -16.10 10.86
CA ARG A 128 7.44 -17.30 11.31
C ARG A 128 7.55 -17.47 12.83
N VAL A 129 6.51 -18.04 13.45
CA VAL A 129 6.50 -18.31 14.91
C VAL A 129 7.65 -19.23 15.31
N ALA A 130 7.95 -20.24 14.50
CA ALA A 130 9.09 -21.15 14.73
C ALA A 130 10.46 -20.44 14.73
N GLU A 131 10.55 -19.24 14.16
CA GLU A 131 11.75 -18.39 14.13
C GLU A 131 11.71 -17.29 15.20
N GLY A 132 10.73 -17.36 16.10
CA GLY A 132 10.52 -16.40 17.18
C GLY A 132 9.70 -15.16 16.79
N GLY A 133 9.13 -15.12 15.60
CA GLY A 133 8.28 -14.03 15.13
C GLY A 133 6.83 -14.16 15.56
N LEU A 134 5.98 -13.22 15.10
CA LEU A 134 4.54 -13.21 15.41
C LEU A 134 3.69 -13.97 14.36
N GLY A 135 4.25 -14.33 13.21
CA GLY A 135 3.59 -15.15 12.19
C GLY A 135 2.58 -14.40 11.30
N PHE A 136 2.66 -13.06 11.20
CA PHE A 136 1.88 -12.30 10.22
C PHE A 136 2.46 -12.45 8.81
N THR A 137 1.61 -12.33 7.81
CA THR A 137 2.02 -12.30 6.40
C THR A 137 2.62 -10.94 6.04
N TYR A 138 1.95 -9.87 6.46
CA TYR A 138 2.37 -8.48 6.21
C TYR A 138 2.17 -7.60 7.44
N LYS A 139 2.97 -6.53 7.49
CA LYS A 139 2.84 -5.44 8.46
C LYS A 139 2.57 -4.13 7.70
N TRP A 140 1.58 -3.33 8.13
CA TRP A 140 1.39 -1.99 7.61
C TRP A 140 2.62 -1.11 7.86
N ASP A 141 3.09 -0.43 6.82
CA ASP A 141 4.20 0.53 6.95
C ASP A 141 3.65 1.92 7.29
N MET A 142 3.47 2.15 8.59
CA MET A 142 3.00 3.44 9.10
C MET A 142 4.05 4.54 8.91
N GLY A 143 5.34 4.20 8.91
CA GLY A 143 6.44 5.13 8.66
C GLY A 143 6.41 5.65 7.23
N PHE A 144 6.28 4.77 6.24
CA PHE A 144 6.10 5.14 4.83
C PHE A 144 4.91 6.09 4.67
N MET A 145 3.75 5.75 5.23
CA MET A 145 2.54 6.55 5.11
C MET A 145 2.73 7.96 5.67
N HIS A 146 3.19 8.09 6.93
CA HIS A 146 3.40 9.39 7.56
C HIS A 146 4.40 10.26 6.81
N ASP A 147 5.58 9.73 6.53
CA ASP A 147 6.65 10.50 5.91
C ASP A 147 6.31 10.91 4.48
N THR A 148 5.69 10.01 3.71
CA THR A 148 5.27 10.29 2.34
C THR A 148 4.21 11.38 2.29
N LEU A 149 3.15 11.28 3.11
CA LEU A 149 2.09 12.28 3.13
C LEU A 149 2.59 13.62 3.65
N GLU A 150 3.45 13.64 4.67
CA GLU A 150 4.06 14.88 5.16
C GLU A 150 4.93 15.56 4.08
N TYR A 151 5.70 14.77 3.31
CA TYR A 151 6.50 15.30 2.20
C TYR A 151 5.62 16.01 1.15
N PHE A 152 4.53 15.37 0.72
CA PHE A 152 3.66 15.93 -0.32
C PHE A 152 2.80 17.11 0.16
N GLN A 153 2.57 17.25 1.47
CA GLN A 153 1.94 18.44 2.06
C GLN A 153 2.82 19.68 2.03
N LYS A 154 4.16 19.50 2.06
CA LYS A 154 5.11 20.62 2.02
C LYS A 154 5.06 21.34 0.68
N ASP A 155 5.33 22.64 0.72
CA ASP A 155 5.59 23.35 -0.53
C ASP A 155 6.91 22.88 -1.19
N THR A 156 7.05 23.18 -2.47
CA THR A 156 8.16 22.63 -3.26
C THR A 156 9.52 23.14 -2.83
N GLY A 157 9.59 24.34 -2.26
CA GLY A 157 10.84 24.87 -1.70
C GLY A 157 11.29 24.10 -0.46
N GLU A 158 10.36 23.70 0.39
CA GLU A 158 10.67 22.88 1.57
C GLU A 158 11.02 21.44 1.21
N ARG A 159 10.47 20.88 0.12
CA ARG A 159 10.78 19.51 -0.34
C ARG A 159 12.25 19.28 -0.65
N LEU A 160 12.95 20.31 -1.13
CA LEU A 160 14.39 20.25 -1.42
C LEU A 160 15.21 19.79 -0.20
N ASN A 161 14.80 20.17 1.00
CA ASN A 161 15.49 19.85 2.26
C ASN A 161 14.86 18.67 3.02
N ASN A 162 13.84 18.00 2.47
CA ASN A 162 13.08 16.94 3.13
C ASN A 162 13.12 15.60 2.38
N ARG A 163 14.16 15.37 1.57
CA ARG A 163 14.34 14.14 0.78
C ARG A 163 14.28 12.86 1.63
N ASN A 164 14.82 12.93 2.84
CA ASN A 164 14.85 11.82 3.79
C ASN A 164 13.47 11.25 4.09
N LYS A 165 12.41 12.05 4.02
CA LYS A 165 11.04 11.55 4.21
C LYS A 165 10.60 10.52 3.16
N LEU A 166 11.14 10.61 1.94
CA LEU A 166 10.87 9.62 0.90
C LEU A 166 11.91 8.49 0.85
N THR A 167 13.10 8.71 1.40
CA THR A 167 14.17 7.71 1.31
C THR A 167 14.33 6.88 2.58
N PHE A 168 13.79 7.32 3.71
CA PHE A 168 13.99 6.64 4.98
C PHE A 168 13.39 5.22 4.98
N SER A 169 12.19 5.02 4.46
CA SER A 169 11.55 3.70 4.36
C SER A 169 12.37 2.71 3.51
N MET A 170 13.17 3.21 2.56
CA MET A 170 14.07 2.40 1.75
C MET A 170 15.26 1.82 2.53
N HIS A 171 15.51 2.26 3.76
CA HIS A 171 16.55 1.69 4.62
C HIS A 171 16.07 0.45 5.37
N TYR A 172 14.78 0.34 5.67
CA TYR A 172 14.24 -0.72 6.49
C TYR A 172 13.23 -1.65 5.78
N PHE A 173 12.91 -1.42 4.50
CA PHE A 173 11.89 -2.20 3.79
C PHE A 173 12.15 -3.73 3.77
N LYS A 174 13.37 -4.17 4.06
CA LYS A 174 13.76 -5.59 4.15
C LYS A 174 13.58 -6.19 5.56
N ASP A 175 13.30 -5.36 6.58
CA ASP A 175 13.22 -5.83 7.97
C ASP A 175 11.95 -6.63 8.22
N GLU A 176 10.87 -6.26 7.53
CA GLU A 176 9.57 -6.92 7.59
C GLU A 176 8.95 -7.02 6.17
N ARG A 177 7.91 -7.81 6.01
CA ARG A 177 7.10 -7.80 4.80
C ARG A 177 6.06 -6.70 4.91
N TYR A 178 6.34 -5.56 4.28
CA TYR A 178 5.51 -4.38 4.43
C TYR A 178 4.35 -4.31 3.45
N LEU A 179 3.22 -3.74 3.94
CA LEU A 179 2.07 -3.29 3.18
C LEU A 179 2.01 -1.76 3.30
N LEU A 180 2.23 -1.07 2.20
CA LEU A 180 2.16 0.39 2.12
C LEU A 180 0.70 0.81 2.13
N ALA A 181 0.24 1.45 3.20
CA ALA A 181 -1.17 1.69 3.41
C ALA A 181 -1.52 3.18 3.30
N PHE A 182 -2.43 3.53 2.37
CA PHE A 182 -3.26 4.72 2.46
C PHE A 182 -4.67 4.26 2.81
N SER A 183 -4.94 4.16 4.11
CA SER A 183 -6.15 3.56 4.68
C SER A 183 -7.25 4.59 4.95
N HIS A 184 -8.32 4.15 5.59
CA HIS A 184 -9.41 5.02 6.06
C HIS A 184 -8.92 6.07 7.07
N ASP A 185 -7.97 5.70 7.93
CA ASP A 185 -7.47 6.58 9.00
C ASP A 185 -6.84 7.88 8.48
N GLU A 186 -6.29 7.87 7.26
CA GLU A 186 -5.67 9.06 6.67
C GLU A 186 -6.68 10.04 6.08
N VAL A 187 -7.96 9.66 5.94
CA VAL A 187 -8.98 10.43 5.22
C VAL A 187 -10.23 10.72 6.06
N VAL A 188 -10.10 10.74 7.39
CA VAL A 188 -11.18 10.98 8.36
C VAL A 188 -10.74 11.96 9.46
N HIS A 189 -11.69 12.40 10.26
CA HIS A 189 -11.49 13.18 11.50
C HIS A 189 -10.71 14.49 11.32
N GLY A 190 -10.93 15.21 10.23
CA GLY A 190 -10.26 16.48 9.94
C GLY A 190 -8.84 16.35 9.43
N LYS A 191 -8.42 15.16 9.02
CA LYS A 191 -7.09 14.91 8.45
C LYS A 191 -6.96 15.30 6.98
N ALA A 192 -8.05 15.64 6.31
CA ALA A 192 -8.19 15.86 4.87
C ALA A 192 -7.99 14.57 4.02
N THR A 193 -8.48 14.56 2.78
CA THR A 193 -8.29 13.41 1.87
C THR A 193 -6.89 13.40 1.25
N ILE A 194 -6.51 12.28 0.61
CA ILE A 194 -5.18 12.16 -0.01
C ILE A 194 -4.96 13.29 -1.04
N ILE A 195 -5.95 13.56 -1.90
CA ILE A 195 -5.82 14.65 -2.88
C ILE A 195 -5.77 16.03 -2.22
N GLN A 196 -6.49 16.25 -1.11
CA GLN A 196 -6.46 17.53 -0.39
C GLN A 196 -5.11 17.79 0.28
N LYS A 197 -4.40 16.74 0.70
CA LYS A 197 -3.05 16.84 1.28
C LYS A 197 -2.01 17.30 0.26
N MET A 198 -2.26 17.16 -1.05
CA MET A 198 -1.34 17.67 -2.06
C MET A 198 -1.27 19.20 -1.98
N ASN A 199 -0.04 19.74 -2.07
CA ASN A 199 0.21 21.18 -1.95
C ASN A 199 -0.37 21.97 -3.15
N GLY A 200 -0.88 23.18 -2.90
CA GLY A 200 -1.34 24.12 -3.90
C GLY A 200 -2.84 24.06 -4.19
N ASP A 201 -3.24 24.68 -5.30
CA ASP A 201 -4.62 24.76 -5.76
C ASP A 201 -5.13 23.46 -6.38
N TYR A 202 -6.39 23.46 -6.79
CA TYR A 202 -7.07 22.30 -7.39
C TYR A 202 -6.27 21.71 -8.57
N ASP A 203 -5.77 22.55 -9.47
CA ASP A 203 -5.08 22.09 -10.67
C ASP A 203 -3.72 21.46 -10.37
N ARG A 204 -3.01 21.97 -9.37
CA ARG A 204 -1.70 21.49 -8.96
C ARG A 204 -1.76 20.18 -8.15
N LYS A 205 -2.91 19.84 -7.58
CA LYS A 205 -3.06 18.63 -6.75
C LYS A 205 -2.99 17.34 -7.57
N PHE A 206 -3.60 17.30 -8.75
CA PHE A 206 -3.71 16.08 -9.55
C PHE A 206 -2.35 15.55 -10.04
N PRO A 207 -1.45 16.35 -10.65
CA PRO A 207 -0.12 15.85 -11.02
C PRO A 207 0.67 15.34 -9.80
N GLN A 208 0.56 15.99 -8.64
CA GLN A 208 1.21 15.51 -7.42
C GLN A 208 0.63 14.19 -6.94
N ALA A 209 -0.69 14.01 -6.98
CA ALA A 209 -1.33 12.74 -6.63
C ALA A 209 -0.91 11.61 -7.59
N ARG A 210 -0.83 11.89 -8.92
CA ARG A 210 -0.28 10.92 -9.88
C ARG A 210 1.15 10.53 -9.53
N ALA A 211 2.02 11.50 -9.23
CA ALA A 211 3.40 11.25 -8.85
C ALA A 211 3.51 10.48 -7.52
N LEU A 212 2.64 10.77 -6.54
CA LEU A 212 2.54 10.06 -5.26
C LEU A 212 2.22 8.57 -5.46
N TYR A 213 1.17 8.25 -6.26
CA TYR A 213 0.77 6.87 -6.49
C TYR A 213 1.78 6.10 -7.35
N ALA A 214 2.44 6.77 -8.32
CA ALA A 214 3.56 6.18 -9.04
C ALA A 214 4.74 5.85 -8.09
N TYR A 215 5.06 6.77 -7.16
CA TYR A 215 6.06 6.52 -6.12
C TYR A 215 5.69 5.32 -5.26
N MET A 216 4.45 5.26 -4.77
CA MET A 216 3.95 4.12 -4.00
C MET A 216 4.02 2.81 -4.80
N ALA A 217 3.63 2.82 -6.08
CA ALA A 217 3.68 1.63 -6.94
C ALA A 217 5.10 1.10 -7.12
N ALA A 218 6.09 1.98 -7.30
CA ALA A 218 7.48 1.62 -7.50
C ALA A 218 8.28 1.37 -6.21
N HIS A 219 7.79 1.82 -5.05
CA HIS A 219 8.41 1.54 -3.75
C HIS A 219 8.28 0.04 -3.41
N PRO A 220 9.31 -0.62 -2.84
CA PRO A 220 9.17 -1.98 -2.34
C PRO A 220 8.07 -2.11 -1.28
N GLY A 221 7.36 -3.22 -1.28
CA GLY A 221 6.22 -3.51 -0.40
C GLY A 221 4.90 -3.63 -1.16
N LYS A 222 3.90 -4.28 -0.58
CA LYS A 222 2.56 -4.41 -1.16
C LYS A 222 1.77 -3.11 -1.01
N LYS A 223 0.71 -2.95 -1.77
CA LYS A 223 -0.05 -1.69 -1.88
C LYS A 223 -1.44 -1.86 -1.29
N LEU A 224 -1.85 -0.89 -0.47
CA LEU A 224 -3.22 -0.76 0.03
C LEU A 224 -3.74 0.63 -0.27
N ASN A 225 -4.88 0.71 -0.94
CA ASN A 225 -5.56 1.96 -1.24
C ASN A 225 -7.01 1.93 -0.72
N PHE A 226 -7.41 2.98 -0.02
CA PHE A 226 -8.78 3.10 0.50
C PHE A 226 -9.74 3.58 -0.59
N MET A 227 -10.98 3.08 -0.54
CA MET A 227 -12.06 3.44 -1.48
C MET A 227 -12.26 4.94 -1.60
N GLY A 228 -12.45 5.42 -2.82
CA GLY A 228 -12.62 6.84 -3.17
C GLY A 228 -11.31 7.57 -3.47
N ASN A 229 -10.16 7.07 -3.01
CA ASN A 229 -8.87 7.66 -3.35
C ASN A 229 -8.61 7.59 -4.87
N GLU A 230 -9.07 6.53 -5.54
CA GLU A 230 -8.92 6.31 -6.99
C GLU A 230 -9.68 7.30 -7.85
N ILE A 231 -10.69 7.97 -7.31
CA ILE A 231 -11.41 9.07 -7.97
C ILE A 231 -11.01 10.44 -7.42
N ALA A 232 -9.95 10.50 -6.61
CA ALA A 232 -9.45 11.72 -5.98
C ALA A 232 -10.53 12.47 -5.18
N HIS A 233 -11.26 11.77 -4.33
CA HIS A 233 -12.38 12.38 -3.58
C HIS A 233 -11.92 13.51 -2.66
N PHE A 234 -12.73 14.58 -2.58
CA PHE A 234 -12.41 15.77 -1.76
C PHE A 234 -13.13 15.80 -0.41
N ARG A 235 -14.14 14.97 -0.23
CA ARG A 235 -14.84 14.84 1.06
C ARG A 235 -14.20 13.70 1.85
N GLU A 236 -13.90 13.95 3.12
CA GLU A 236 -13.46 12.88 4.04
C GLU A 236 -14.51 11.77 4.07
N TRP A 237 -14.04 10.55 4.28
CA TRP A 237 -14.93 9.40 4.38
C TRP A 237 -15.91 9.55 5.55
N ASP A 238 -17.14 9.13 5.30
CA ASP A 238 -18.27 9.16 6.24
C ASP A 238 -19.11 7.91 6.00
N GLU A 239 -19.19 7.03 7.00
CA GLU A 239 -19.91 5.74 6.94
C GLU A 239 -21.41 5.89 6.69
N LYS A 240 -21.96 7.10 6.85
CA LYS A 240 -23.39 7.41 6.63
C LYS A 240 -23.69 7.92 5.23
N ARG A 241 -22.70 8.00 4.37
CA ARG A 241 -22.84 8.64 3.05
C ARG A 241 -22.19 7.79 1.97
N GLU A 242 -22.87 7.73 0.84
CA GLU A 242 -22.32 7.15 -0.38
C GLU A 242 -21.05 7.90 -0.86
N GLN A 243 -20.18 7.20 -1.58
CA GLN A 243 -19.04 7.81 -2.28
C GLN A 243 -19.52 8.83 -3.31
N ASP A 244 -18.72 9.88 -3.49
CA ASP A 244 -19.05 10.99 -4.40
C ASP A 244 -18.80 10.61 -5.87
N TRP A 245 -19.50 9.58 -6.39
CA TRP A 245 -19.34 9.07 -7.77
C TRP A 245 -19.57 10.14 -8.85
N ASN A 246 -20.35 11.18 -8.56
CA ASN A 246 -20.55 12.33 -9.42
C ASN A 246 -19.25 13.11 -9.72
N LEU A 247 -18.17 12.89 -8.98
CA LEU A 247 -16.86 13.45 -9.30
C LEU A 247 -16.34 12.96 -10.66
N LEU A 248 -16.75 11.78 -11.11
CA LEU A 248 -16.39 11.26 -12.44
C LEU A 248 -16.98 12.03 -13.60
N ASP A 249 -17.97 12.90 -13.37
CA ASP A 249 -18.46 13.84 -14.37
C ASP A 249 -17.47 14.96 -14.67
N PHE A 250 -16.52 15.21 -13.77
CA PHE A 250 -15.48 16.24 -13.92
C PHE A 250 -14.22 15.65 -14.59
N PRO A 251 -13.68 16.31 -15.63
CA PRO A 251 -12.58 15.79 -16.43
C PRO A 251 -11.37 15.30 -15.59
N LYS A 252 -10.88 16.12 -14.67
CA LYS A 252 -9.68 15.78 -13.86
C LYS A 252 -9.86 14.54 -13.00
N HIS A 253 -11.04 14.31 -12.45
CA HIS A 253 -11.35 13.13 -11.65
C HIS A 253 -11.45 11.88 -12.52
N ARG A 254 -12.09 12.00 -13.70
CA ARG A 254 -12.18 10.90 -14.67
C ARG A 254 -10.81 10.53 -15.22
N GLU A 255 -9.98 11.51 -15.58
CA GLU A 255 -8.60 11.33 -16.04
C GLU A 255 -7.74 10.70 -14.95
N PHE A 256 -7.92 11.12 -13.68
CA PHE A 256 -7.23 10.53 -12.55
C PHE A 256 -7.67 9.07 -12.32
N ALA A 257 -8.95 8.76 -12.43
CA ALA A 257 -9.45 7.38 -12.33
C ALA A 257 -8.87 6.49 -13.45
N ALA A 258 -8.79 7.01 -14.68
CA ALA A 258 -8.13 6.32 -15.80
C ALA A 258 -6.63 6.08 -15.52
N TYR A 259 -5.96 7.09 -14.95
CA TYR A 259 -4.58 6.95 -14.49
C TYR A 259 -4.42 5.82 -13.44
N MET A 260 -5.26 5.80 -12.40
CA MET A 260 -5.19 4.78 -11.36
C MET A 260 -5.46 3.37 -11.92
N GLN A 261 -6.39 3.25 -12.86
CA GLN A 261 -6.63 2.00 -13.57
C GLN A 261 -5.39 1.55 -14.35
N ALA A 262 -4.79 2.43 -15.14
CA ALA A 262 -3.59 2.13 -15.92
C ALA A 262 -2.39 1.76 -15.04
N LEU A 263 -2.19 2.48 -13.92
CA LEU A 263 -1.12 2.19 -12.96
C LEU A 263 -1.31 0.81 -12.30
N ASN A 264 -2.54 0.46 -11.93
CA ASN A 264 -2.85 -0.85 -11.36
C ASN A 264 -2.64 -1.99 -12.37
N HIS A 265 -3.00 -1.78 -13.66
CA HIS A 265 -2.73 -2.75 -14.72
C HIS A 265 -1.22 -2.94 -14.91
N LEU A 266 -0.45 -1.85 -14.95
CA LEU A 266 1.01 -1.92 -15.00
C LEU A 266 1.58 -2.68 -13.80
N TYR A 267 1.11 -2.38 -12.59
CA TYR A 267 1.56 -3.08 -11.37
C TYR A 267 1.31 -4.58 -11.46
N LEU A 268 0.15 -5.01 -11.94
CA LEU A 268 -0.20 -6.43 -12.06
C LEU A 268 0.62 -7.15 -13.13
N SER A 269 0.91 -6.48 -14.26
CA SER A 269 1.64 -7.06 -15.40
C SER A 269 3.15 -6.98 -15.26
N GLU A 270 3.67 -6.07 -14.42
CA GLU A 270 5.11 -5.82 -14.28
C GLU A 270 5.67 -6.46 -13.00
N GLU A 271 6.24 -7.65 -13.13
CA GLU A 271 6.79 -8.43 -12.03
C GLU A 271 7.79 -7.65 -11.18
N THR A 272 8.57 -6.76 -11.78
CA THR A 272 9.54 -5.93 -11.07
C THR A 272 8.90 -5.03 -10.00
N LEU A 273 7.61 -4.67 -10.12
CA LEU A 273 6.91 -3.82 -9.17
C LEU A 273 6.39 -4.57 -7.95
N TRP A 274 6.07 -5.87 -8.07
CA TRP A 274 5.50 -6.65 -6.99
C TRP A 274 6.42 -7.76 -6.45
N ASN A 275 7.55 -8.03 -7.10
CA ASN A 275 8.58 -8.92 -6.57
C ASN A 275 9.48 -8.14 -5.57
N ASP A 276 9.06 -8.08 -4.31
CA ASP A 276 9.69 -7.23 -3.29
C ASP A 276 10.78 -7.95 -2.49
N TYR A 277 10.74 -9.28 -2.41
CA TYR A 277 11.49 -10.06 -1.43
C TYR A 277 12.51 -11.02 -2.06
N GLY A 278 12.60 -11.03 -3.40
CA GLY A 278 13.58 -11.81 -4.15
C GLY A 278 14.93 -11.07 -4.26
N GLY A 279 15.87 -11.36 -3.38
CA GLY A 279 17.28 -10.94 -3.54
C GLY A 279 17.51 -9.42 -3.67
N ASP A 280 18.13 -9.01 -4.80
CA ASP A 280 18.50 -7.61 -5.07
C ASP A 280 17.42 -6.85 -5.86
N GLY A 281 16.14 -7.02 -5.50
CA GLY A 281 14.99 -6.43 -6.19
C GLY A 281 14.94 -4.90 -6.24
N PHE A 282 15.84 -4.20 -5.55
CA PHE A 282 15.90 -2.74 -5.49
C PHE A 282 17.34 -2.23 -5.60
N GLU A 283 17.58 -1.22 -6.44
CA GLU A 283 18.88 -0.57 -6.60
C GLU A 283 18.71 0.93 -6.82
N TRP A 284 19.35 1.76 -5.99
CA TRP A 284 19.40 3.19 -6.22
C TRP A 284 20.13 3.55 -7.51
N VAL A 285 19.58 4.49 -8.28
CA VAL A 285 20.23 5.11 -9.45
C VAL A 285 20.57 6.56 -9.13
N HIS A 286 21.80 6.96 -9.38
CA HIS A 286 22.24 8.33 -9.14
C HIS A 286 21.67 9.27 -10.20
N ALA A 287 20.53 9.89 -9.90
CA ALA A 287 19.85 10.85 -10.76
C ALA A 287 20.29 12.27 -10.42
N VAL A 288 20.63 13.06 -11.44
CA VAL A 288 21.07 14.45 -11.28
C VAL A 288 20.10 15.37 -12.00
N SER A 289 19.50 16.29 -11.24
CA SER A 289 18.68 17.39 -11.76
C SER A 289 19.57 18.40 -12.49
N GLN A 290 19.16 18.83 -13.67
CA GLN A 290 19.86 19.93 -14.37
C GLN A 290 19.61 21.30 -13.71
N ASN A 291 18.44 21.47 -13.06
CA ASN A 291 18.11 22.68 -12.33
C ASN A 291 18.79 22.75 -10.94
N TYR A 292 18.96 21.58 -10.31
CA TYR A 292 19.56 21.44 -8.98
C TYR A 292 20.59 20.31 -9.04
N PRO A 293 21.83 20.61 -9.49
CA PRO A 293 22.86 19.57 -9.65
C PRO A 293 23.34 18.98 -8.30
N ASP A 294 23.06 19.63 -7.19
CA ASP A 294 23.23 19.06 -5.86
C ASP A 294 22.09 18.08 -5.56
N THR A 295 22.42 16.80 -5.50
CA THR A 295 21.44 15.72 -5.26
C THR A 295 20.87 15.73 -3.85
N GLU A 296 21.55 16.33 -2.88
CA GLU A 296 21.04 16.46 -1.51
C GLU A 296 19.90 17.49 -1.41
N HIS A 297 19.88 18.45 -2.35
CA HIS A 297 18.90 19.53 -2.40
C HIS A 297 18.07 19.50 -3.69
N SER A 298 17.72 18.32 -4.19
CA SER A 298 16.86 18.16 -5.36
C SER A 298 15.58 17.38 -5.05
N CYS A 299 14.56 17.51 -5.89
CA CYS A 299 13.33 16.71 -5.83
C CYS A 299 13.33 15.55 -6.84
N VAL A 300 14.51 15.18 -7.35
CA VAL A 300 14.69 14.09 -8.31
C VAL A 300 15.14 12.83 -7.60
N PHE A 301 14.51 11.70 -7.95
CA PHE A 301 14.84 10.38 -7.43
C PHE A 301 14.84 9.37 -8.57
N ALA A 302 15.69 8.37 -8.51
CA ALA A 302 15.63 7.24 -9.43
C ALA A 302 16.14 5.96 -8.76
N TRP A 303 15.54 4.84 -9.16
CA TRP A 303 15.98 3.50 -8.79
C TRP A 303 15.57 2.48 -9.84
N LYS A 304 16.21 1.34 -9.81
CA LYS A 304 15.81 0.16 -10.56
C LYS A 304 15.04 -0.80 -9.65
N ARG A 305 13.94 -1.33 -10.15
CA ARG A 305 13.27 -2.53 -9.61
C ARG A 305 13.70 -3.71 -10.48
N LYS A 306 13.94 -4.86 -9.85
CA LYS A 306 14.47 -6.05 -10.53
C LYS A 306 13.62 -7.26 -10.17
N ALA A 307 13.30 -8.08 -11.18
CA ALA A 307 12.66 -9.37 -11.01
C ALA A 307 13.70 -10.51 -11.09
N GLU A 308 13.33 -11.68 -10.57
CA GLU A 308 14.22 -12.85 -10.57
C GLU A 308 14.60 -13.35 -11.98
N ASN A 309 13.74 -13.13 -12.97
CA ASN A 309 13.99 -13.47 -14.37
C ASN A 309 14.98 -12.52 -15.08
N GLY A 310 15.55 -11.54 -14.34
CA GLY A 310 16.50 -10.56 -14.86
C GLY A 310 15.87 -9.31 -15.48
N ARG A 311 14.52 -9.23 -15.56
CA ARG A 311 13.81 -8.03 -15.99
C ARG A 311 14.06 -6.88 -15.03
N GLN A 312 14.25 -5.68 -15.54
CA GLN A 312 14.50 -4.48 -14.74
C GLN A 312 13.59 -3.34 -15.21
N LEU A 313 13.09 -2.57 -14.23
CA LEU A 313 12.32 -1.36 -14.46
C LEU A 313 13.06 -0.18 -13.83
N LEU A 314 13.46 0.78 -14.64
CA LEU A 314 14.03 2.04 -14.18
C LEU A 314 12.89 3.03 -13.90
N CYS A 315 12.76 3.45 -12.64
CA CYS A 315 11.77 4.40 -12.18
C CYS A 315 12.42 5.73 -11.89
N VAL A 316 11.92 6.81 -12.52
CA VAL A 316 12.46 8.17 -12.39
C VAL A 316 11.36 9.11 -11.93
N PHE A 317 11.64 9.95 -10.93
CA PHE A 317 10.67 10.84 -10.29
C PHE A 317 11.17 12.28 -10.25
N GLN A 318 10.26 13.21 -10.49
CA GLN A 318 10.44 14.65 -10.32
C GLN A 318 9.29 15.20 -9.47
N PHE A 319 9.57 15.67 -8.26
CA PHE A 319 8.56 16.17 -7.32
C PHE A 319 8.60 17.70 -7.13
N ALA A 320 9.35 18.42 -7.97
CA ALA A 320 9.32 19.88 -8.02
C ALA A 320 8.22 20.41 -8.95
N ASP A 321 7.90 21.67 -8.81
CA ASP A 321 6.82 22.37 -9.51
C ASP A 321 7.18 22.89 -10.92
N ARG A 322 8.28 22.42 -11.45
CA ARG A 322 8.75 22.79 -12.81
C ARG A 322 9.36 21.59 -13.53
N ALA A 323 9.31 21.66 -14.84
CA ALA A 323 9.98 20.67 -15.69
C ALA A 323 11.49 20.70 -15.47
N ASP A 324 12.13 19.56 -15.63
CA ASP A 324 13.57 19.38 -15.45
C ASP A 324 14.14 18.40 -16.47
N GLY A 325 15.42 18.54 -16.79
CA GLY A 325 16.22 17.49 -17.40
C GLY A 325 16.87 16.65 -16.32
N VAL A 326 16.66 15.34 -16.36
CA VAL A 326 17.23 14.41 -15.39
C VAL A 326 18.32 13.59 -16.06
N THR A 327 19.54 13.73 -15.58
CA THR A 327 20.71 12.97 -16.04
C THR A 327 20.84 11.70 -15.20
N LEU A 328 20.96 10.56 -15.86
CA LEU A 328 21.07 9.22 -15.27
C LEU A 328 22.32 8.52 -15.79
N PRO A 329 23.04 7.73 -14.97
CA PRO A 329 24.04 6.81 -15.49
C PRO A 329 23.34 5.74 -16.33
N LEU A 330 23.89 5.44 -17.49
CA LEU A 330 23.37 4.42 -18.40
C LEU A 330 24.54 3.77 -19.15
N ALA A 331 24.58 2.45 -19.19
CA ALA A 331 25.56 1.73 -19.98
C ALA A 331 25.27 1.89 -21.49
N GLU A 332 26.30 1.86 -22.32
CA GLU A 332 26.18 2.13 -23.77
C GLU A 332 25.34 1.05 -24.52
N ASP A 333 25.23 -0.14 -23.95
CA ASP A 333 24.44 -1.26 -24.47
C ASP A 333 23.02 -1.33 -23.89
N GLU A 334 22.71 -0.55 -22.84
CA GLU A 334 21.36 -0.44 -22.29
C GLU A 334 20.52 0.55 -23.12
N LYS A 335 19.30 0.17 -23.43
CA LYS A 335 18.29 1.00 -24.12
C LYS A 335 16.95 0.93 -23.40
N PRO A 336 16.80 1.60 -22.26
CA PRO A 336 15.55 1.61 -21.54
C PRO A 336 14.42 2.24 -22.37
N GLU A 337 13.29 1.53 -22.48
CA GLU A 337 12.11 1.95 -23.23
C GLU A 337 11.01 2.43 -22.29
N LEU A 338 10.43 3.59 -22.56
CA LEU A 338 9.33 4.17 -21.77
C LEU A 338 8.08 3.32 -21.88
N VAL A 339 7.58 2.87 -20.74
CA VAL A 339 6.33 2.10 -20.64
C VAL A 339 5.23 2.86 -19.91
N PHE A 340 5.58 3.87 -19.12
CA PHE A 340 4.61 4.67 -18.36
C PHE A 340 5.14 6.07 -18.05
N ASP A 341 4.30 7.08 -18.29
CA ASP A 341 4.55 8.46 -17.88
C ASP A 341 3.28 9.03 -17.23
N THR A 342 3.40 9.49 -16.00
CA THR A 342 2.28 10.07 -15.24
C THR A 342 1.75 11.37 -15.82
N ASP A 343 2.50 12.01 -16.74
CA ASP A 343 2.11 13.26 -17.41
C ASP A 343 1.50 13.07 -18.79
N TRP A 344 1.16 11.84 -19.19
CA TRP A 344 0.44 11.62 -20.44
C TRP A 344 -0.90 12.35 -20.47
N MET A 345 -1.27 12.89 -21.64
CA MET A 345 -2.52 13.65 -21.85
C MET A 345 -3.77 12.83 -21.50
N GLU A 346 -3.73 11.51 -21.70
CA GLU A 346 -4.83 10.60 -21.34
C GLU A 346 -5.10 10.55 -19.82
N PHE A 347 -4.15 10.97 -19.01
CA PHE A 347 -4.22 11.07 -17.56
C PHE A 347 -4.41 12.51 -17.06
N GLY A 348 -4.72 13.46 -17.96
CA GLY A 348 -4.84 14.89 -17.64
C GLY A 348 -3.49 15.59 -17.46
N GLY A 349 -2.42 15.03 -18.02
CA GLY A 349 -1.11 15.66 -18.14
C GLY A 349 -0.99 16.52 -19.41
N ALA A 350 0.23 16.97 -19.69
CA ALA A 350 0.54 17.82 -20.84
C ALA A 350 1.35 17.10 -21.94
N THR A 351 1.90 15.93 -21.64
CA THR A 351 2.79 15.20 -22.55
C THR A 351 1.98 14.24 -23.45
N PRO A 352 2.04 14.34 -24.77
CA PRO A 352 1.47 13.34 -25.66
C PRO A 352 2.10 11.96 -25.40
N LYS A 353 1.28 10.90 -25.50
CA LYS A 353 1.81 9.54 -25.42
C LYS A 353 2.69 9.27 -26.65
N GLN A 354 3.94 8.98 -26.40
CA GLN A 354 4.95 8.71 -27.44
C GLN A 354 6.00 7.75 -26.93
N ASP A 355 6.63 7.02 -27.83
CA ASP A 355 7.76 6.18 -27.52
C ASP A 355 8.96 7.04 -27.13
N GLU A 356 9.64 6.69 -26.07
CA GLU A 356 10.90 7.29 -25.63
C GLU A 356 11.86 6.14 -25.32
N VAL A 357 13.03 6.17 -25.93
CA VAL A 357 14.14 5.24 -25.66
C VAL A 357 15.33 6.03 -25.15
N LEU A 358 15.79 5.71 -23.96
CA LEU A 358 16.99 6.33 -23.42
C LEU A 358 18.23 5.79 -24.14
N THR A 359 19.07 6.69 -24.59
CA THR A 359 20.33 6.35 -25.27
C THR A 359 21.49 6.96 -24.50
N ALA A 360 22.49 6.14 -24.20
CA ALA A 360 23.69 6.58 -23.51
C ALA A 360 24.55 7.46 -24.42
N GLN A 361 25.11 8.50 -23.85
CA GLN A 361 26.18 9.31 -24.41
C GLN A 361 27.25 9.51 -23.34
N ASN A 362 28.42 8.93 -23.54
CA ASN A 362 29.50 8.93 -22.56
C ASN A 362 29.05 8.37 -21.17
N GLY A 363 28.33 7.25 -21.14
CA GLY A 363 27.89 6.59 -19.93
C GLY A 363 26.72 7.27 -19.22
N ARG A 364 26.00 8.18 -19.88
CA ARG A 364 24.87 8.94 -19.31
C ARG A 364 23.74 9.09 -20.32
N ALA A 365 22.50 9.13 -19.81
CA ALA A 365 21.33 9.52 -20.59
C ALA A 365 20.61 10.69 -19.90
N VAL A 366 19.80 11.41 -20.66
CA VAL A 366 18.96 12.49 -20.15
C VAL A 366 17.52 12.22 -20.54
N THR A 367 16.60 12.26 -19.58
CA THR A 367 15.16 12.31 -19.83
C THR A 367 14.58 13.64 -19.40
N LYS A 368 13.58 14.15 -20.14
CA LYS A 368 12.83 15.34 -19.75
C LYS A 368 11.66 14.93 -18.87
N MET A 369 11.58 15.50 -17.68
CA MET A 369 10.52 15.27 -16.73
C MET A 369 9.61 16.50 -16.66
N ALA A 370 8.29 16.29 -16.68
CA ALA A 370 7.33 17.33 -16.34
C ALA A 370 7.39 17.68 -14.85
N ALA A 371 6.77 18.78 -14.46
CA ALA A 371 6.55 19.08 -13.04
C ALA A 371 5.70 17.98 -12.39
N PHE A 372 6.06 17.54 -11.20
CA PHE A 372 5.32 16.51 -10.46
C PHE A 372 5.03 15.27 -11.29
N SER A 373 6.06 14.66 -11.88
CA SER A 373 5.90 13.49 -12.74
C SER A 373 6.78 12.32 -12.37
N ALA A 374 6.42 11.16 -12.89
CA ALA A 374 7.22 9.96 -12.85
C ALA A 374 7.21 9.27 -14.22
N LYS A 375 8.34 8.66 -14.58
CA LYS A 375 8.51 7.85 -15.79
C LYS A 375 9.06 6.48 -15.42
N PHE A 376 8.52 5.43 -16.04
CA PHE A 376 9.01 4.08 -15.89
C PHE A 376 9.51 3.55 -17.23
N PHE A 377 10.73 3.00 -17.23
CA PHE A 377 11.39 2.47 -18.41
C PHE A 377 11.76 1.01 -18.17
N VAL A 378 11.41 0.13 -19.09
CA VAL A 378 11.86 -1.27 -19.06
C VAL A 378 13.29 -1.32 -19.57
N VAL A 379 14.19 -1.94 -18.80
CA VAL A 379 15.61 -2.15 -19.16
C VAL A 379 15.79 -3.63 -19.50
N GLY A 380 16.28 -3.92 -20.69
CA GLY A 380 16.48 -5.28 -21.19
C GLY A 380 15.55 -5.63 -22.35
N LYS A 381 15.78 -6.77 -22.99
CA LYS A 381 14.94 -7.24 -24.10
C LYS A 381 13.54 -7.52 -23.60
N ARG A 382 12.54 -6.91 -24.25
CA ARG A 382 11.14 -7.35 -24.19
C ARG A 382 11.09 -8.73 -24.82
N ASP A 383 10.60 -9.75 -24.12
CA ASP A 383 10.31 -11.03 -24.74
C ASP A 383 9.21 -10.79 -25.78
N GLU A 384 9.50 -11.15 -27.05
CA GLU A 384 8.60 -10.90 -28.19
C GLU A 384 7.25 -11.63 -28.07
N GLU A 385 7.11 -12.57 -27.12
CA GLU A 385 5.88 -13.33 -26.89
C GLU A 385 4.79 -12.59 -26.10
N GLU A 386 5.10 -11.47 -25.39
CA GLU A 386 4.09 -10.73 -24.63
C GLU A 386 3.35 -9.65 -25.46
N THR A 387 3.78 -9.35 -26.67
CA THR A 387 3.15 -8.30 -27.51
C THR A 387 1.82 -8.70 -28.13
N ASP A 388 1.52 -10.00 -28.25
CA ASP A 388 0.26 -10.47 -28.85
C ASP A 388 -0.94 -10.48 -27.89
N ASN A 389 -0.74 -10.32 -26.58
CA ASN A 389 -1.84 -10.28 -25.60
C ASN A 389 -2.24 -8.87 -25.15
N MET A 390 -1.56 -7.82 -25.61
CA MET A 390 -1.96 -6.42 -25.33
C MET A 390 -2.72 -5.74 -26.46
N GLY A 391 -2.94 -6.44 -27.56
CA GLY A 391 -3.70 -5.95 -28.71
C GLY A 391 -5.06 -6.62 -28.79
N ALA A 392 -6.08 -5.91 -28.37
CA ALA A 392 -7.50 -6.09 -28.62
C ALA A 392 -8.36 -6.31 -27.37
N ASP A 393 -8.48 -5.30 -26.54
CA ASP A 393 -9.78 -5.04 -25.96
C ASP A 393 -10.09 -3.51 -26.04
N THR A 394 -10.22 -3.03 -27.28
CA THR A 394 -10.96 -1.80 -27.55
C THR A 394 -12.42 -2.19 -27.61
N THR A 395 -13.04 -2.43 -26.46
CA THR A 395 -14.49 -2.38 -26.39
C THR A 395 -14.90 -0.92 -26.35
N GLU A 396 -15.63 -0.53 -27.40
CA GLU A 396 -16.44 0.68 -27.50
C GLU A 396 -17.13 1.00 -26.18
N ALA A 397 -17.32 2.28 -25.90
CA ALA A 397 -18.16 2.77 -24.81
C ALA A 397 -19.54 2.11 -24.92
N GLY A 398 -19.72 1.01 -24.27
CA GLY A 398 -20.90 0.17 -24.32
C GLY A 398 -21.46 -0.04 -22.93
N GLU A 399 -22.73 0.21 -22.84
CA GLU A 399 -23.79 -0.21 -21.92
C GLU A 399 -23.42 -0.54 -20.45
N PRO A 400 -24.23 -0.13 -19.48
CA PRO A 400 -24.01 -0.39 -18.07
C PRO A 400 -23.94 -1.91 -17.84
N ILE A 401 -22.88 -2.35 -17.15
CA ILE A 401 -22.69 -3.75 -16.73
C ILE A 401 -23.88 -4.11 -15.84
N THR A 402 -24.85 -4.82 -16.41
CA THR A 402 -25.86 -5.52 -15.59
C THR A 402 -25.16 -6.72 -14.97
N ALA A 403 -25.12 -6.75 -13.64
CA ALA A 403 -24.60 -7.88 -12.89
C ALA A 403 -25.31 -9.16 -13.34
N GLU A 404 -24.60 -10.10 -13.97
CA GLU A 404 -25.12 -11.44 -14.18
C GLU A 404 -25.33 -12.16 -12.84
N PRO A 405 -26.38 -12.98 -12.71
CA PRO A 405 -26.64 -13.71 -11.47
C PRO A 405 -25.48 -14.67 -11.15
N ILE A 406 -25.07 -14.67 -9.90
CA ILE A 406 -23.96 -15.45 -9.32
C ILE A 406 -24.04 -16.97 -9.60
N GLU A 407 -25.19 -17.49 -10.00
CA GLU A 407 -25.39 -18.93 -10.29
C GLU A 407 -24.60 -19.48 -11.50
N LYS A 408 -24.10 -18.61 -12.40
CA LYS A 408 -23.32 -19.06 -13.57
C LYS A 408 -21.81 -19.14 -13.35
N LEU A 409 -21.31 -18.68 -12.21
CA LEU A 409 -19.88 -18.73 -11.88
C LEU A 409 -19.41 -20.06 -11.28
N SER A 410 -20.32 -21.00 -10.99
CA SER A 410 -19.99 -22.23 -10.24
C SER A 410 -19.58 -23.43 -11.11
N GLU A 411 -19.70 -23.39 -12.44
CA GLU A 411 -19.50 -24.60 -13.26
C GLU A 411 -18.18 -24.66 -14.06
N ASN A 412 -17.35 -23.62 -14.10
CA ASN A 412 -16.14 -23.63 -14.95
C ASN A 412 -14.85 -23.05 -14.34
N SER A 413 -14.78 -22.90 -13.02
CA SER A 413 -13.51 -22.52 -12.40
C SER A 413 -12.91 -23.66 -11.60
N SER A 414 -12.21 -24.57 -12.28
CA SER A 414 -11.09 -25.26 -11.63
C SER A 414 -9.97 -24.23 -11.41
N VAL A 415 -10.20 -23.27 -10.53
CA VAL A 415 -9.12 -22.45 -9.98
C VAL A 415 -8.28 -23.41 -9.14
N LYS A 416 -7.20 -23.90 -9.73
CA LYS A 416 -6.10 -24.47 -8.94
C LYS A 416 -5.71 -23.37 -7.97
N LEU A 417 -6.01 -23.56 -6.68
CA LEU A 417 -5.40 -22.82 -5.59
C LEU A 417 -3.90 -23.05 -5.73
N VAL A 418 -3.22 -22.11 -6.37
CA VAL A 418 -1.77 -22.09 -6.43
C VAL A 418 -1.32 -21.68 -5.04
N ASP A 419 -0.55 -22.53 -4.38
CA ASP A 419 0.00 -22.31 -3.05
C ASP A 419 0.46 -20.85 -2.84
N GLY A 420 -0.22 -20.15 -1.94
CA GLY A 420 0.21 -18.89 -1.33
C GLY A 420 0.41 -17.66 -2.22
N ALA A 421 0.36 -17.78 -3.54
CA ALA A 421 0.85 -16.75 -4.45
C ALA A 421 -0.19 -15.68 -4.88
N TRP A 422 -1.47 -15.82 -4.54
CA TRP A 422 -2.48 -14.88 -5.04
C TRP A 422 -2.26 -13.45 -4.51
N PHE A 423 -1.83 -13.32 -3.26
CA PHE A 423 -1.60 -12.00 -2.65
C PHE A 423 -0.21 -11.42 -2.96
N ASP A 424 0.71 -12.18 -3.55
CA ASP A 424 2.03 -11.67 -3.93
C ASP A 424 1.93 -10.62 -5.05
N ARG A 425 0.92 -10.72 -5.90
CA ARG A 425 0.61 -9.77 -6.98
C ARG A 425 -0.56 -8.84 -6.66
N ALA A 426 -1.23 -9.01 -5.51
CA ALA A 426 -2.45 -8.27 -5.22
C ALA A 426 -2.18 -6.80 -4.91
N VAL A 427 -3.06 -5.94 -5.38
CA VAL A 427 -3.32 -4.62 -4.83
C VAL A 427 -4.49 -4.76 -3.85
N VAL A 428 -4.29 -4.33 -2.62
CA VAL A 428 -5.36 -4.37 -1.62
C VAL A 428 -6.22 -3.12 -1.76
N TYR A 429 -7.50 -3.32 -2.06
CA TYR A 429 -8.50 -2.25 -2.08
C TYR A 429 -9.28 -2.29 -0.78
N HIS A 430 -9.10 -1.26 0.03
CA HIS A 430 -9.71 -1.18 1.36
C HIS A 430 -11.11 -0.59 1.25
N ILE A 431 -12.11 -1.40 1.54
CA ILE A 431 -13.52 -1.00 1.61
C ILE A 431 -13.92 -1.01 3.09
N TYR A 432 -14.58 0.04 3.53
CA TYR A 432 -15.24 0.07 4.82
C TYR A 432 -16.75 0.04 4.57
N PRO A 433 -17.48 -0.95 5.13
CA PRO A 433 -18.91 -1.11 4.87
C PRO A 433 -19.78 0.00 5.49
#